data_de721dffcdad59e3a569681959a4d9c1
#
_entry.id   de721dffcdad59e3a569681959a4d9c1
#
_cell.length_a   1.000
_cell.length_b   1.000
_cell.length_c   1.000
_cell.angle_alpha   90.00
_cell.angle_beta   90.00
_cell.angle_gamma   90.00
#
_symmetry.space_group_name_H-M   'P 1'
#
loop_
_entity.id
_entity.type
_entity.pdbx_description
1 polymer ?
#
loop_
_entity_poly.entity_id
_entity_poly.type
_entity_poly.pdbx_seq_one_letter_code
_entity_poly.pdbx_strand_id
1 'polypeptide(L)'
;MKILHDIWREAWQPPDRRPPWEWCEDHVDGIPYSPNPGRFRSENSPWIREVMEAIVDPRIRLVSIIASVQSSKTTAPELTLCYIITNLPGPTLWLDQTDEDARDYSEARLQKLFDQCQPVARLMPTGIHRHKRKNNAIHFTNGMVLWILGAHNKTNLQRRSIRWLVGDETWLSLIHISEPTRPY
;
A
#
# COMPACT_ATOMS: atom_id res chain seq x y z
N MET A 1 22.75 12.36 26.05
CA MET A 1 21.69 13.38 26.10
C MET A 1 21.21 13.81 24.71
N LYS A 2 22.07 13.98 23.69
CA LYS A 2 21.66 14.28 22.32
C LYS A 2 20.66 13.24 21.73
N ILE A 3 20.91 11.95 21.90
CA ILE A 3 20.10 10.86 21.34
C ILE A 3 18.66 10.88 21.85
N LEU A 4 18.43 11.15 23.13
CA LEU A 4 17.07 11.26 23.70
C LEU A 4 16.32 12.46 23.14
N HIS A 5 16.98 13.58 22.97
CA HIS A 5 16.38 14.79 22.39
C HIS A 5 15.97 14.59 20.93
N ASP A 6 16.78 13.86 20.15
CA ASP A 6 16.51 13.57 18.75
C ASP A 6 15.33 12.58 18.61
N ILE A 7 15.29 11.55 19.47
CA ILE A 7 14.15 10.61 19.54
C ILE A 7 12.87 11.34 19.93
N TRP A 8 12.91 12.26 20.91
CA TRP A 8 11.77 13.07 21.29
C TRP A 8 11.30 13.97 20.15
N ARG A 9 12.22 14.62 19.44
CA ARG A 9 11.89 15.48 18.31
C ARG A 9 11.23 14.69 17.17
N GLU A 10 11.73 13.51 16.82
CA GLU A 10 11.12 12.64 15.83
C GLU A 10 9.73 12.15 16.25
N ALA A 11 9.55 11.77 17.52
CA ALA A 11 8.28 11.29 18.04
C ALA A 11 7.17 12.36 18.05
N TRP A 12 7.55 13.64 18.12
CA TRP A 12 6.61 14.77 18.16
C TRP A 12 6.48 15.51 16.83
N GLN A 13 7.15 15.05 15.78
CA GLN A 13 6.94 15.62 14.46
C GLN A 13 5.50 15.33 14.00
N PRO A 14 4.73 16.35 13.62
CA PRO A 14 3.42 16.11 13.03
C PRO A 14 3.59 15.32 11.73
N PRO A 15 2.62 14.47 11.36
CA PRO A 15 2.66 13.79 10.09
C PRO A 15 2.77 14.80 8.95
N ASP A 16 3.52 14.42 7.93
CA ASP A 16 3.69 15.26 6.74
C ASP A 16 2.33 15.44 6.05
N ARG A 17 1.95 16.71 5.81
CA ARG A 17 0.66 17.07 5.23
C ARG A 17 0.75 17.40 3.74
N ARG A 18 1.93 17.26 3.15
CA ARG A 18 2.07 17.46 1.70
C ARG A 18 1.23 16.43 0.94
N PRO A 19 0.85 16.74 -0.31
CA PRO A 19 0.20 15.77 -1.17
C PRO A 19 1.00 14.46 -1.25
N PRO A 20 0.35 13.29 -1.26
CA PRO A 20 1.06 12.00 -1.29
C PRO A 20 2.07 11.87 -2.43
N TRP A 21 1.75 12.39 -3.61
CA TRP A 21 2.65 12.33 -4.77
C TRP A 21 3.92 13.15 -4.56
N GLU A 22 3.84 14.36 -3.96
CA GLU A 22 4.98 15.21 -3.65
C GLU A 22 5.88 14.55 -2.59
N TRP A 23 5.28 14.00 -1.55
CA TRP A 23 5.99 13.25 -0.54
C TRP A 23 6.72 12.04 -1.14
N CYS A 24 6.09 11.30 -2.06
CA CYS A 24 6.70 10.16 -2.73
C CYS A 24 7.88 10.57 -3.63
N GLU A 25 7.83 11.73 -4.28
CA GLU A 25 8.95 12.24 -5.08
C GLU A 25 10.22 12.44 -4.24
N ASP A 26 10.05 12.80 -2.98
CA ASP A 26 11.19 13.00 -2.08
C ASP A 26 11.72 11.71 -1.45
N HIS A 27 10.87 10.69 -1.28
CA HIS A 27 11.18 9.55 -0.43
C HIS A 27 11.24 8.19 -1.15
N VAL A 28 10.80 8.11 -2.40
CA VAL A 28 10.82 6.86 -3.18
C VAL A 28 11.94 6.92 -4.21
N ASP A 29 13.03 6.22 -3.93
CA ASP A 29 14.22 6.23 -4.78
C ASP A 29 14.10 5.35 -6.03
N GLY A 30 13.11 4.44 -6.07
CA GLY A 30 12.86 3.60 -7.23
C GLY A 30 11.53 2.86 -7.15
N ILE A 31 10.94 2.58 -8.30
CA ILE A 31 9.74 1.76 -8.43
C ILE A 31 10.13 0.44 -9.06
N PRO A 32 9.90 -0.70 -8.41
CA PRO A 32 10.20 -2.02 -8.99
C PRO A 32 9.50 -2.20 -10.35
N TYR A 33 10.23 -2.72 -11.31
CA TYR A 33 9.75 -2.99 -12.69
C TYR A 33 9.25 -1.76 -13.46
N SER A 34 9.63 -0.56 -13.04
CA SER A 34 9.34 0.65 -13.80
C SER A 34 10.21 0.72 -15.06
N PRO A 35 9.66 1.11 -16.21
CA PRO A 35 10.47 1.40 -17.39
C PRO A 35 11.35 2.64 -17.21
N ASN A 36 11.00 3.51 -16.26
CA ASN A 36 11.78 4.69 -15.92
C ASN A 36 12.61 4.40 -14.67
N PRO A 37 13.91 4.14 -14.78
CA PRO A 37 14.77 3.90 -13.63
C PRO A 37 14.98 5.19 -12.82
N GLY A 38 15.21 5.01 -11.53
CA GLY A 38 15.51 6.11 -10.61
C GLY A 38 14.28 6.57 -9.80
N ARG A 39 14.45 7.73 -9.18
CA ARG A 39 13.48 8.32 -8.26
C ARG A 39 12.12 8.55 -8.93
N PHE A 40 11.05 8.29 -8.18
CA PHE A 40 9.71 8.57 -8.65
C PHE A 40 9.54 10.05 -9.05
N ARG A 41 8.90 10.27 -10.20
CA ARG A 41 8.51 11.58 -10.71
C ARG A 41 7.08 11.53 -11.22
N SER A 42 6.22 12.31 -10.60
CA SER A 42 4.79 12.35 -10.96
C SER A 42 4.55 12.95 -12.35
N GLU A 43 5.52 13.68 -12.89
CA GLU A 43 5.48 14.24 -14.25
C GLU A 43 5.40 13.16 -15.33
N ASN A 44 5.95 11.96 -15.06
CA ASN A 44 5.89 10.83 -15.99
C ASN A 44 4.46 10.26 -16.15
N SER A 45 3.59 10.51 -15.17
CA SER A 45 2.19 10.08 -15.16
C SER A 45 1.35 11.08 -14.36
N PRO A 46 1.07 12.29 -14.89
CA PRO A 46 0.48 13.38 -14.12
C PRO A 46 -0.88 13.07 -13.50
N TRP A 47 -1.67 12.20 -14.12
CA TRP A 47 -2.98 11.76 -13.63
C TRP A 47 -2.92 11.02 -12.27
N ILE A 48 -1.76 10.46 -11.91
CA ILE A 48 -1.54 9.81 -10.60
C ILE A 48 -1.75 10.77 -9.45
N ARG A 49 -1.43 12.06 -9.63
CA ARG A 49 -1.52 13.09 -8.58
C ARG A 49 -2.93 13.15 -7.99
N GLU A 50 -3.91 13.35 -8.85
CA GLU A 50 -5.31 13.43 -8.44
C GLU A 50 -5.80 12.14 -7.76
N VAL A 51 -5.41 10.98 -8.30
CA VAL A 51 -5.78 9.68 -7.74
C VAL A 51 -5.18 9.50 -6.34
N MET A 52 -3.91 9.82 -6.13
CA MET A 52 -3.23 9.68 -4.85
C MET A 52 -3.84 10.62 -3.80
N GLU A 53 -4.19 11.85 -4.18
CA GLU A 53 -4.90 12.79 -3.30
C GLU A 53 -6.31 12.29 -2.95
N ALA A 54 -7.04 11.77 -3.94
CA ALA A 54 -8.37 11.22 -3.72
C ALA A 54 -8.39 10.03 -2.76
N ILE A 55 -7.38 9.16 -2.80
CA ILE A 55 -7.27 8.00 -1.91
C ILE A 55 -7.16 8.43 -0.44
N VAL A 56 -6.46 9.53 -0.15
CA VAL A 56 -6.24 10.00 1.22
C VAL A 56 -7.23 11.07 1.69
N ASP A 57 -8.09 11.57 0.81
CA ASP A 57 -9.11 12.55 1.18
C ASP A 57 -10.20 11.90 2.07
N PRO A 58 -10.39 12.35 3.32
CA PRO A 58 -11.35 11.74 4.23
C PRO A 58 -12.82 11.89 3.78
N ARG A 59 -13.10 12.74 2.80
CA ARG A 59 -14.45 12.93 2.22
C ARG A 59 -14.75 11.87 1.17
N ILE A 60 -13.73 11.21 0.59
CA ILE A 60 -13.86 10.21 -0.46
C ILE A 60 -13.78 8.82 0.18
N ARG A 61 -14.82 8.01 -0.02
CA ARG A 61 -14.88 6.66 0.55
C ARG A 61 -14.45 5.55 -0.40
N LEU A 62 -14.54 5.82 -1.70
CA LEU A 62 -14.23 4.85 -2.75
C LEU A 62 -13.59 5.57 -3.92
N VAL A 63 -12.43 5.06 -4.33
CA VAL A 63 -11.75 5.46 -5.57
C VAL A 63 -11.70 4.24 -6.47
N SER A 64 -12.26 4.35 -7.67
CA SER A 64 -12.20 3.31 -8.71
C SER A 64 -11.32 3.79 -9.84
N ILE A 65 -10.28 3.03 -10.14
CA ILE A 65 -9.32 3.35 -11.19
C ILE A 65 -9.59 2.43 -12.40
N ILE A 66 -10.11 3.01 -13.46
CA ILE A 66 -10.31 2.32 -14.72
C ILE A 66 -9.33 2.89 -15.73
N ALA A 67 -8.35 2.10 -16.11
CA ALA A 67 -7.27 2.54 -16.98
C ALA A 67 -6.76 1.39 -17.86
N SER A 68 -6.12 1.73 -18.97
CA SER A 68 -5.53 0.75 -19.88
C SER A 68 -4.42 -0.07 -19.22
N VAL A 69 -4.04 -1.15 -19.85
CA VAL A 69 -2.87 -1.95 -19.43
C VAL A 69 -1.61 -1.08 -19.50
N GLN A 70 -0.71 -1.28 -18.54
CA GLN A 70 0.57 -0.53 -18.41
C GLN A 70 0.43 1.00 -18.23
N SER A 71 -0.71 1.46 -17.74
CA SER A 71 -0.95 2.88 -17.46
C SER A 71 -0.55 3.33 -16.06
N SER A 72 0.22 2.54 -15.32
CA SER A 72 0.59 2.81 -13.91
C SER A 72 -0.60 2.78 -12.93
N LYS A 73 -1.70 2.12 -13.27
CA LYS A 73 -2.90 2.04 -12.41
C LYS A 73 -2.60 1.47 -11.02
N THR A 74 -1.78 0.43 -10.95
CA THR A 74 -1.36 -0.21 -9.70
C THR A 74 -0.31 0.62 -8.95
N THR A 75 0.49 1.40 -9.67
CA THR A 75 1.54 2.24 -9.07
C THR A 75 0.97 3.35 -8.18
N ALA A 76 -0.18 3.93 -8.53
CA ALA A 76 -0.81 4.97 -7.72
C ALA A 76 -1.16 4.48 -6.30
N PRO A 77 -1.91 3.38 -6.10
CA PRO A 77 -2.17 2.85 -4.77
C PRO A 77 -0.92 2.32 -4.07
N GLU A 78 0.08 1.77 -4.78
CA GLU A 78 1.36 1.34 -4.19
C GLU A 78 2.12 2.49 -3.55
N LEU A 79 2.29 3.59 -4.27
CA LEU A 79 2.95 4.80 -3.78
C LEU A 79 2.15 5.44 -2.64
N THR A 80 0.82 5.51 -2.79
CA THR A 80 -0.04 6.03 -1.73
C THR A 80 0.04 5.17 -0.47
N LEU A 81 0.21 3.85 -0.62
CA LEU A 81 0.42 2.96 0.51
C LEU A 81 1.70 3.29 1.29
N CYS A 82 2.81 3.65 0.61
CA CYS A 82 4.03 4.12 1.27
C CYS A 82 3.76 5.37 2.13
N TYR A 83 3.00 6.32 1.59
CA TYR A 83 2.57 7.51 2.32
C TYR A 83 1.67 7.17 3.52
N ILE A 84 0.70 6.27 3.34
CA ILE A 84 -0.21 5.82 4.40
C ILE A 84 0.55 5.15 5.54
N ILE A 85 1.49 4.26 5.25
CA ILE A 85 2.31 3.56 6.26
C ILE A 85 3.01 4.57 7.17
N THR A 86 3.49 5.67 6.61
CA THR A 86 4.30 6.65 7.33
C THR A 86 3.45 7.73 8.00
N ASN A 87 2.48 8.30 7.28
CA ASN A 87 1.79 9.53 7.70
C ASN A 87 0.36 9.30 8.22
N LEU A 88 -0.31 8.25 7.75
CA LEU A 88 -1.71 7.94 8.08
C LEU A 88 -1.90 6.48 8.52
N PRO A 89 -1.07 5.95 9.43
CA PRO A 89 -1.06 4.53 9.75
C PRO A 89 -2.44 4.03 10.19
N GLY A 90 -2.75 2.82 9.77
CA GLY A 90 -3.98 2.13 10.13
C GLY A 90 -4.03 0.74 9.52
N PRO A 91 -4.84 -0.18 10.08
CA PRO A 91 -4.96 -1.53 9.55
C PRO A 91 -5.35 -1.50 8.07
N THR A 92 -4.54 -2.11 7.23
CA THR A 92 -4.70 -2.08 5.77
C THR A 92 -4.82 -3.49 5.23
N LEU A 93 -5.72 -3.67 4.28
CA LEU A 93 -5.88 -4.90 3.51
C LEU A 93 -5.65 -4.62 2.03
N TRP A 94 -4.65 -5.30 1.47
CA TRP A 94 -4.44 -5.39 0.04
C TRP A 94 -5.03 -6.71 -0.47
N LEU A 95 -5.92 -6.63 -1.44
CA LEU A 95 -6.55 -7.78 -2.06
C LEU A 95 -6.06 -7.96 -3.49
N ASP A 96 -5.63 -9.16 -3.78
CA ASP A 96 -5.36 -9.68 -5.12
C ASP A 96 -6.38 -10.77 -5.48
N GLN A 97 -6.27 -11.41 -6.63
CA GLN A 97 -7.21 -12.45 -7.05
C GLN A 97 -7.14 -13.68 -6.13
N THR A 98 -5.97 -14.29 -6.02
CA THR A 98 -5.72 -15.49 -5.21
C THR A 98 -4.69 -15.24 -4.12
N ASP A 99 -4.62 -16.15 -3.14
CA ASP A 99 -3.60 -16.07 -2.08
C ASP A 99 -2.18 -16.29 -2.63
N GLU A 100 -2.03 -17.00 -3.74
CA GLU A 100 -0.76 -17.22 -4.43
C GLU A 100 -0.31 -15.93 -5.13
N ASP A 101 -1.17 -15.32 -5.94
CA ASP A 101 -0.91 -14.05 -6.61
C ASP A 101 -0.56 -12.96 -5.59
N ALA A 102 -1.31 -12.86 -4.51
CA ALA A 102 -1.08 -11.91 -3.42
C ALA A 102 0.30 -12.09 -2.78
N ARG A 103 0.75 -13.34 -2.60
CA ARG A 103 2.08 -13.65 -2.05
C ARG A 103 3.18 -13.25 -3.01
N ASP A 104 3.06 -13.65 -4.28
CA ASP A 104 4.04 -13.36 -5.32
C ASP A 104 4.15 -11.85 -5.56
N TYR A 105 3.02 -11.16 -5.60
CA TYR A 105 2.98 -9.71 -5.70
C TYR A 105 3.65 -9.01 -4.50
N SER A 106 3.38 -9.48 -3.30
CA SER A 106 4.03 -8.97 -2.09
C SER A 106 5.54 -9.09 -2.16
N GLU A 107 6.06 -10.27 -2.52
CA GLU A 107 7.50 -10.55 -2.56
C GLU A 107 8.17 -9.87 -3.74
N ALA A 108 7.60 -9.98 -4.92
CA ALA A 108 8.19 -9.47 -6.14
C ALA A 108 8.18 -7.93 -6.21
N ARG A 109 7.14 -7.30 -5.65
CA ARG A 109 6.89 -5.87 -5.89
C ARG A 109 6.77 -5.04 -4.62
N LEU A 110 5.77 -5.29 -3.74
CA LEU A 110 5.52 -4.43 -2.59
C LEU A 110 6.70 -4.34 -1.63
N GLN A 111 7.28 -5.47 -1.26
CA GLN A 111 8.41 -5.47 -0.32
C GLN A 111 9.64 -4.77 -0.89
N LYS A 112 9.87 -4.89 -2.19
CA LYS A 112 10.96 -4.17 -2.86
C LYS A 112 10.71 -2.65 -2.90
N LEU A 113 9.47 -2.24 -3.14
CA LEU A 113 9.08 -0.84 -3.09
C LEU A 113 9.29 -0.26 -1.68
N PHE A 114 8.91 -1.00 -0.65
CA PHE A 114 9.10 -0.57 0.74
C PHE A 114 10.58 -0.43 1.10
N ASP A 115 11.44 -1.31 0.58
CA ASP A 115 12.88 -1.21 0.77
C ASP A 115 13.49 0.00 0.01
N GLN A 116 12.85 0.49 -1.06
CA GLN A 116 13.23 1.70 -1.83
C GLN A 116 12.65 3.01 -1.26
N CYS A 117 11.74 2.92 -0.31
CA CYS A 117 11.15 4.07 0.36
C CYS A 117 11.77 4.19 1.76
N GLN A 118 12.73 5.10 1.96
CA GLN A 118 13.48 5.20 3.20
C GLN A 118 12.61 5.29 4.47
N PRO A 119 11.57 6.13 4.56
CA PRO A 119 10.72 6.20 5.75
C PRO A 119 10.01 4.89 6.05
N VAL A 120 9.53 4.17 5.02
CA VAL A 120 8.89 2.87 5.17
C VAL A 120 9.91 1.80 5.56
N ALA A 121 11.08 1.79 4.94
CA ALA A 121 12.14 0.84 5.25
C ALA A 121 12.57 0.88 6.73
N ARG A 122 12.58 2.08 7.34
CA ARG A 122 12.84 2.25 8.80
C ARG A 122 11.74 1.65 9.68
N LEU A 123 10.51 1.56 9.17
CA LEU A 123 9.37 0.99 9.88
C LEU A 123 9.25 -0.53 9.67
N MET A 124 10.01 -1.10 8.74
CA MET A 124 10.00 -2.54 8.49
C MET A 124 10.57 -3.32 9.68
N PRO A 125 9.95 -4.46 10.04
CA PRO A 125 10.44 -5.27 11.14
C PRO A 125 11.80 -5.90 10.78
N THR A 126 12.80 -5.67 11.63
CA THR A 126 14.18 -6.15 11.46
C THR A 126 14.65 -6.94 12.66
N GLY A 127 15.80 -7.60 12.58
CA GLY A 127 16.42 -8.31 13.68
C GLY A 127 15.50 -9.38 14.28
N ILE A 128 15.27 -9.32 15.59
CA ILE A 128 14.46 -10.27 16.36
C ILE A 128 13.00 -10.29 15.87
N HIS A 129 12.52 -9.19 15.32
CA HIS A 129 11.15 -9.03 14.82
C HIS A 129 10.97 -9.39 13.34
N ARG A 130 12.01 -9.89 12.67
CA ARG A 130 11.96 -10.27 11.25
C ARG A 130 10.83 -11.27 10.91
N HIS A 131 10.44 -12.12 11.85
CA HIS A 131 9.32 -13.04 11.70
C HIS A 131 7.96 -12.34 11.47
N LYS A 132 7.86 -11.04 11.75
CA LYS A 132 6.68 -10.20 11.50
C LYS A 132 6.60 -9.67 10.06
N ARG A 133 7.64 -9.86 9.26
CA ARG A 133 7.68 -9.58 7.81
C ARG A 133 7.37 -10.89 7.07
N LYS A 134 6.09 -11.12 6.79
CA LYS A 134 5.62 -12.26 6.00
C LYS A 134 5.05 -11.78 4.68
N ASN A 135 5.00 -12.66 3.67
CA ASN A 135 4.47 -12.27 2.37
C ASN A 135 2.96 -11.97 2.39
N ASN A 136 2.23 -12.54 3.34
CA ASN A 136 0.79 -12.32 3.51
C ASN A 136 0.42 -11.33 4.63
N ALA A 137 1.38 -10.91 5.46
CA ALA A 137 1.15 -9.93 6.53
C ALA A 137 2.46 -9.28 6.98
N ILE A 138 2.49 -7.97 7.05
CA ILE A 138 3.62 -7.17 7.54
C ILE A 138 3.15 -6.36 8.73
N HIS A 139 3.81 -6.52 9.87
CA HIS A 139 3.56 -5.74 11.08
C HIS A 139 4.66 -4.70 11.23
N PHE A 140 4.37 -3.46 10.91
CA PHE A 140 5.31 -2.36 11.01
C PHE A 140 5.59 -1.95 12.46
N THR A 141 6.73 -1.32 12.72
CA THR A 141 7.16 -0.90 14.05
C THR A 141 6.29 0.20 14.65
N ASN A 142 5.58 0.97 13.82
CA ASN A 142 4.58 1.97 14.24
C ASN A 142 3.22 1.37 14.64
N GLY A 143 3.10 0.05 14.69
CA GLY A 143 1.87 -0.66 15.07
C GLY A 143 0.89 -0.90 13.90
N MET A 144 1.16 -0.39 12.71
CA MET A 144 0.36 -0.67 11.53
C MET A 144 0.52 -2.13 11.09
N VAL A 145 -0.58 -2.72 10.62
CA VAL A 145 -0.59 -4.05 10.00
C VAL A 145 -1.08 -3.93 8.57
N LEU A 146 -0.33 -4.49 7.65
CA LEU A 146 -0.72 -4.67 6.26
C LEU A 146 -0.93 -6.16 5.99
N TRP A 147 -2.14 -6.55 5.65
CA TRP A 147 -2.45 -7.88 5.13
C TRP A 147 -2.48 -7.83 3.60
N ILE A 148 -1.92 -8.86 2.98
CA ILE A 148 -1.86 -9.03 1.51
C ILE A 148 -2.42 -10.40 1.22
N LEU A 149 -3.65 -10.46 0.71
CA LEU A 149 -4.46 -11.68 0.69
C LEU A 149 -5.25 -11.81 -0.62
N GLY A 150 -5.64 -13.03 -0.96
CA GLY A 150 -6.50 -13.31 -2.08
C GLY A 150 -7.98 -13.04 -1.78
N ALA A 151 -8.67 -12.38 -2.70
CA ALA A 151 -10.09 -12.08 -2.61
C ALA A 151 -10.98 -13.33 -2.81
N HIS A 152 -10.47 -14.35 -3.48
CA HIS A 152 -11.21 -15.61 -3.72
C HIS A 152 -11.55 -16.36 -2.43
N ASN A 153 -10.74 -16.19 -1.40
CA ASN A 153 -10.94 -16.82 -0.11
C ASN A 153 -11.80 -15.94 0.81
N LYS A 154 -13.09 -16.27 0.95
CA LYS A 154 -14.04 -15.53 1.79
C LYS A 154 -13.58 -15.35 3.24
N THR A 155 -12.78 -16.28 3.78
CA THR A 155 -12.25 -16.19 5.14
C THR A 155 -11.31 -15.02 5.31
N ASN A 156 -10.62 -14.61 4.24
CA ASN A 156 -9.71 -13.46 4.25
C ASN A 156 -10.43 -12.12 4.50
N LEU A 157 -11.70 -12.04 4.11
CA LEU A 157 -12.54 -10.84 4.26
C LEU A 157 -13.24 -10.75 5.62
N GLN A 158 -13.14 -11.80 6.45
CA GLN A 158 -13.83 -11.87 7.73
C GLN A 158 -12.95 -11.48 8.90
N ARG A 159 -13.56 -10.94 9.97
CA ARG A 159 -12.95 -10.74 11.29
C ARG A 159 -11.76 -9.77 11.33
N ARG A 160 -11.69 -8.79 10.41
CA ARG A 160 -10.66 -7.75 10.44
C ARG A 160 -11.30 -6.36 10.50
N SER A 161 -10.79 -5.55 11.41
CA SER A 161 -11.07 -4.11 11.38
C SER A 161 -10.07 -3.47 10.44
N ILE A 162 -10.56 -2.89 9.34
CA ILE A 162 -9.75 -2.34 8.28
C ILE A 162 -10.04 -0.84 8.16
N ARG A 163 -9.01 -0.03 8.08
CA ARG A 163 -9.10 1.39 7.76
C ARG A 163 -8.95 1.64 6.27
N TRP A 164 -8.03 0.93 5.63
CA TRP A 164 -7.70 1.07 4.23
C TRP A 164 -7.87 -0.26 3.50
N LEU A 165 -8.58 -0.22 2.38
CA LEU A 165 -8.77 -1.38 1.51
C LEU A 165 -8.28 -1.01 0.11
N VAL A 166 -7.36 -1.81 -0.42
CA VAL A 166 -6.90 -1.75 -1.80
C VAL A 166 -7.26 -3.06 -2.48
N GLY A 167 -7.89 -3.01 -3.63
CA GLY A 167 -8.16 -4.18 -4.46
C GLY A 167 -7.55 -3.99 -5.83
N ASP A 168 -6.66 -4.89 -6.24
CA ASP A 168 -6.13 -4.93 -7.58
C ASP A 168 -6.70 -6.15 -8.32
N GLU A 169 -7.23 -5.92 -9.52
CA GLU A 169 -7.83 -6.93 -10.40
C GLU A 169 -8.89 -7.86 -9.74
N THR A 170 -9.46 -7.46 -8.63
CA THR A 170 -10.42 -8.25 -7.83
C THR A 170 -11.74 -8.53 -8.56
N TRP A 171 -12.02 -7.82 -9.64
CA TRP A 171 -13.23 -7.99 -10.44
C TRP A 171 -13.39 -9.42 -10.99
N LEU A 172 -12.27 -10.11 -11.28
CA LEU A 172 -12.29 -11.50 -11.76
C LEU A 172 -12.77 -12.49 -10.70
N SER A 173 -12.54 -12.20 -9.41
CA SER A 173 -12.99 -13.05 -8.31
C SER A 173 -14.39 -12.69 -7.81
N LEU A 174 -14.83 -11.45 -7.98
CA LEU A 174 -16.14 -10.97 -7.55
C LEU A 174 -17.28 -11.42 -8.48
N ILE A 175 -16.99 -11.70 -9.76
CA ILE A 175 -17.99 -12.20 -10.72
C ILE A 175 -18.64 -13.51 -10.22
N HIS A 176 -17.88 -14.37 -9.57
CA HIS A 176 -18.40 -15.63 -9.02
C HIS A 176 -19.18 -15.47 -7.72
N ILE A 177 -19.11 -14.32 -7.07
CA ILE A 177 -19.85 -14.03 -5.82
C ILE A 177 -21.23 -13.44 -6.12
N SER A 178 -21.42 -12.83 -7.28
CA SER A 178 -22.61 -12.07 -7.63
C SER A 178 -23.60 -12.79 -8.57
N GLU A 179 -23.35 -14.05 -8.98
CA GLU A 179 -24.40 -14.83 -9.65
C GLU A 179 -25.46 -15.21 -8.62
N PRO A 180 -26.66 -14.62 -8.66
CA PRO A 180 -27.78 -15.15 -7.91
C PRO A 180 -28.07 -16.55 -8.50
N THR A 181 -27.95 -17.59 -7.67
CA THR A 181 -28.49 -18.91 -7.99
C THR A 181 -29.94 -18.69 -8.45
N ARG A 182 -30.18 -18.79 -9.76
CA ARG A 182 -31.55 -18.80 -10.28
C ARG A 182 -32.23 -20.04 -9.67
N PRO A 183 -33.32 -19.89 -8.92
CA PRO A 183 -34.11 -21.04 -8.54
C PRO A 183 -34.69 -21.65 -9.84
N TYR A 184 -34.49 -22.92 -10.03
CA TYR A 184 -35.14 -23.72 -11.06
C TYR A 184 -36.63 -23.75 -10.81
#